data_c7b07ea707097e22409c9a801a77674a
#
_entry.id   c7b07ea707097e22409c9a801a77674a
#
_cell.length_a   1.000
_cell.length_b   1.000
_cell.length_c   1.000
_cell.angle_alpha   90.00
_cell.angle_beta   90.00
_cell.angle_gamma   90.00
#
_symmetry.space_group_name_H-M   'P 1'
#
loop_
_entity.id
_entity.type
_entity.pdbx_description
1 polymer ?
#
loop_
_entity_poly.entity_id
_entity_poly.type
_entity_poly.pdbx_seq_one_letter_code
_entity_poly.pdbx_strand_id
1 'polypeptide(L)'
;MRTNTTKMAINKKIHKIELLAPARNAEIGKEAILHGADAVYIGGPSFGARLAAGNSVEDIAALCGFAHLYGARVYVTLNTILWDSELKEAEALVWQLYEVGVDALIVQDLALLKMNLPPIALHASTQMDNCTPQKAQWLEAAGFRQIVLAREMSIEQTREIAQSVRVPIEAFVHGALCVSYSGRCYASQYCFSRSANRGCCAQFCRLAFDLIDENGDVLVKNKHLLSLKDMNRTQGLEEMMDAGVRSFKIEGRLKDADYVKNVTAWYRQHIDEVLNRRADDYIRASYGTSHISFQPNVDRSFNRGFTEYFLHGRTAKPIHSFATPKAVGPVVGKVGRTDRRSFCFEASRTLAAPLTAGDGLCYVDEEGTLQGFRVNKVEGRNVFPATMPRLRVGTVLHRSLDFAFDKALAKATAKRTLAAHITLRELVEGYALDMADESGCHVTMQFDYPHEEARSSQREAITRQLSKLGDTPFVAESVNIDVKGERFIPASVLTEWRRKVCERLLADHQTCYERDRAGQIKHEALQKLFPKELAFNANVANHLAQAFYAEHGVGEIAPAFELKEPQGEVPVMTCKHCIRHALGICLKKVKNSPRSLALRLPDGRTFPLQFDCRNCEMKVLKK
;
A
#
# COMPACT_ATOMS: atom_id res chain seq x y z
N MET A 1 -14.89 55.25 19.96
CA MET A 1 -14.01 54.11 20.25
C MET A 1 -14.33 52.98 19.29
N ARG A 2 -13.53 52.78 18.26
CA ARG A 2 -13.66 51.64 17.34
C ARG A 2 -12.67 50.57 17.82
N THR A 3 -13.19 49.48 18.34
CA THR A 3 -12.40 48.32 18.74
C THR A 3 -11.93 47.56 17.50
N ASN A 4 -10.65 47.70 17.21
CA ASN A 4 -9.94 46.86 16.22
C ASN A 4 -9.80 45.45 16.78
N THR A 5 -10.65 44.52 16.36
CA THR A 5 -10.48 43.09 16.55
C THR A 5 -9.58 42.58 15.45
N THR A 6 -8.27 42.61 15.69
CA THR A 6 -7.29 41.90 14.87
C THR A 6 -7.55 40.39 15.00
N LYS A 7 -8.20 39.77 14.02
CA LYS A 7 -8.26 38.31 13.92
C LYS A 7 -6.83 37.84 13.77
N MET A 8 -6.26 37.23 14.82
CA MET A 8 -5.08 36.40 14.70
C MET A 8 -5.38 35.32 13.65
N ALA A 9 -4.75 35.40 12.49
CA ALA A 9 -4.70 34.30 11.53
C ALA A 9 -3.99 33.15 12.22
N ILE A 10 -4.72 32.13 12.65
CA ILE A 10 -4.17 30.86 13.10
C ILE A 10 -3.44 30.31 11.88
N ASN A 11 -2.13 30.23 11.93
CA ASN A 11 -1.31 29.60 10.90
C ASN A 11 -1.71 28.12 10.83
N LYS A 12 -2.71 27.79 10.00
CA LYS A 12 -3.23 26.43 9.83
C LYS A 12 -2.14 25.59 9.19
N LYS A 13 -1.71 24.54 9.86
CA LYS A 13 -0.66 23.64 9.35
C LYS A 13 -1.22 22.85 8.17
N ILE A 14 -0.67 23.06 6.99
CA ILE A 14 -0.97 22.24 5.80
C ILE A 14 -0.32 20.87 5.97
N HIS A 15 -1.10 19.82 5.73
CA HIS A 15 -0.65 18.44 5.92
C HIS A 15 -0.28 17.78 4.59
N LYS A 16 0.90 17.14 4.53
CA LYS A 16 1.29 16.30 3.40
C LYS A 16 0.52 14.99 3.43
N ILE A 17 -0.03 14.59 2.29
CA ILE A 17 -0.75 13.34 2.07
C ILE A 17 0.08 12.45 1.15
N GLU A 18 0.38 11.25 1.62
CA GLU A 18 1.21 10.25 0.95
C GLU A 18 0.36 9.09 0.44
N LEU A 19 0.49 8.74 -0.84
CA LEU A 19 0.03 7.49 -1.41
C LEU A 19 1.19 6.51 -1.47
N LEU A 20 1.12 5.44 -0.65
CA LEU A 20 2.17 4.43 -0.53
C LEU A 20 1.80 3.17 -1.31
N ALA A 21 2.50 2.90 -2.40
CA ALA A 21 2.26 1.78 -3.29
C ALA A 21 3.21 0.60 -3.03
N PRO A 22 2.79 -0.65 -3.28
CA PRO A 22 3.65 -1.81 -3.18
C PRO A 22 4.58 -1.94 -4.39
N ALA A 23 5.80 -2.42 -4.17
CA ALA A 23 6.73 -2.83 -5.21
C ALA A 23 7.20 -4.26 -4.98
N ARG A 24 6.98 -5.15 -5.95
CA ARG A 24 7.54 -6.49 -5.94
C ARG A 24 9.03 -6.46 -6.31
N ASN A 25 9.39 -5.60 -7.25
CA ASN A 25 10.76 -5.33 -7.69
C ASN A 25 10.89 -3.84 -8.05
N ALA A 26 12.12 -3.41 -8.36
CA ALA A 26 12.42 -2.02 -8.68
C ALA A 26 11.62 -1.48 -9.88
N GLU A 27 11.41 -2.27 -10.94
CA GLU A 27 10.67 -1.85 -12.12
C GLU A 27 9.19 -1.58 -11.80
N ILE A 28 8.56 -2.45 -11.00
CA ILE A 28 7.19 -2.21 -10.51
C ILE A 28 7.14 -0.99 -9.59
N GLY A 29 8.20 -0.74 -8.82
CA GLY A 29 8.34 0.49 -8.00
C GLY A 29 8.37 1.75 -8.85
N LYS A 30 9.14 1.76 -9.94
CA LYS A 30 9.17 2.87 -10.91
C LYS A 30 7.80 3.09 -11.55
N GLU A 31 7.14 2.01 -11.97
CA GLU A 31 5.76 2.09 -12.50
C GLU A 31 4.78 2.68 -11.48
N ALA A 32 4.86 2.29 -10.21
CA ALA A 32 4.03 2.88 -9.15
C ALA A 32 4.24 4.40 -9.03
N ILE A 33 5.51 4.86 -9.07
CA ILE A 33 5.86 6.28 -9.00
C ILE A 33 5.33 7.03 -10.23
N LEU A 34 5.50 6.50 -11.43
CA LEU A 34 4.96 7.10 -12.66
C LEU A 34 3.43 7.21 -12.63
N HIS A 35 2.74 6.23 -12.00
CA HIS A 35 1.29 6.22 -11.86
C HIS A 35 0.78 7.00 -10.63
N GLY A 36 1.65 7.76 -9.95
CA GLY A 36 1.27 8.75 -8.97
C GLY A 36 1.50 8.38 -7.51
N ALA A 37 2.26 7.33 -7.21
CA ALA A 37 2.69 7.07 -5.83
C ALA A 37 3.62 8.16 -5.32
N ASP A 38 3.46 8.52 -4.04
CA ASP A 38 4.33 9.44 -3.31
C ASP A 38 5.42 8.69 -2.55
N ALA A 39 5.19 7.40 -2.31
CA ALA A 39 6.17 6.49 -1.76
C ALA A 39 5.93 5.07 -2.26
N VAL A 40 6.96 4.25 -2.25
CA VAL A 40 6.87 2.81 -2.53
C VAL A 40 7.49 2.00 -1.41
N TYR A 41 6.91 0.83 -1.11
CA TYR A 41 7.53 -0.11 -0.20
C TYR A 41 7.89 -1.41 -0.89
N ILE A 42 9.13 -1.85 -0.69
CA ILE A 42 9.77 -2.99 -1.36
C ILE A 42 10.36 -3.95 -0.33
N GLY A 43 10.50 -5.23 -0.69
CA GLY A 43 11.24 -6.21 0.12
C GLY A 43 12.74 -6.05 -0.09
N GLY A 44 13.51 -6.07 0.99
CA GLY A 44 14.97 -6.23 0.92
C GLY A 44 15.39 -7.65 0.54
N PRO A 45 16.69 -7.92 0.48
CA PRO A 45 17.22 -9.27 0.20
C PRO A 45 16.76 -10.31 1.24
N SER A 46 16.61 -9.89 2.50
CA SER A 46 16.28 -10.72 3.67
C SER A 46 15.26 -10.03 4.59
N PHE A 47 14.77 -10.74 5.59
CA PHE A 47 13.98 -10.26 6.73
C PHE A 47 12.65 -9.54 6.42
N GLY A 48 12.11 -9.71 5.23
CA GLY A 48 10.81 -9.16 4.85
C GLY A 48 9.66 -10.16 5.03
N ALA A 49 8.46 -9.70 5.44
CA ALA A 49 7.25 -10.53 5.62
C ALA A 49 6.69 -11.16 4.32
N ARG A 50 7.46 -11.23 3.26
CA ARG A 50 7.18 -11.89 1.97
C ARG A 50 8.53 -12.27 1.34
N LEU A 51 9.20 -13.30 1.86
CA LEU A 51 10.53 -13.73 1.41
C LEU A 51 10.64 -13.99 -0.11
N ALA A 52 9.55 -14.37 -0.75
CA ALA A 52 9.52 -14.60 -2.21
C ALA A 52 9.66 -13.32 -3.07
N ALA A 53 9.76 -12.14 -2.48
CA ALA A 53 9.92 -10.85 -3.17
C ALA A 53 11.18 -10.12 -2.70
N GLY A 54 12.29 -10.83 -2.51
CA GLY A 54 13.59 -10.25 -2.20
C GLY A 54 14.17 -9.51 -3.42
N ASN A 55 14.78 -8.35 -3.18
CA ASN A 55 15.47 -7.54 -4.19
C ASN A 55 16.91 -7.30 -3.76
N SER A 56 17.84 -7.16 -4.70
CA SER A 56 19.22 -6.81 -4.42
C SER A 56 19.34 -5.36 -3.90
N VAL A 57 20.43 -5.04 -3.25
CA VAL A 57 20.71 -3.67 -2.79
C VAL A 57 20.87 -2.74 -3.98
N GLU A 58 21.45 -3.21 -5.08
CA GLU A 58 21.64 -2.48 -6.34
C GLU A 58 20.31 -2.12 -7.02
N ASP A 59 19.35 -3.06 -7.04
CA ASP A 59 17.99 -2.80 -7.56
C ASP A 59 17.30 -1.71 -6.72
N ILE A 60 17.46 -1.77 -5.39
CA ILE A 60 16.91 -0.77 -4.47
C ILE A 60 17.58 0.58 -4.67
N ALA A 61 18.91 0.63 -4.89
CA ALA A 61 19.64 1.85 -5.21
C ALA A 61 19.11 2.54 -6.48
N ALA A 62 18.90 1.75 -7.55
CA ALA A 62 18.34 2.25 -8.79
C ALA A 62 16.90 2.79 -8.62
N LEU A 63 16.12 2.18 -7.74
CA LEU A 63 14.78 2.66 -7.40
C LEU A 63 14.83 3.95 -6.58
N CYS A 64 15.73 4.07 -5.60
CA CYS A 64 15.93 5.30 -4.81
C CYS A 64 16.30 6.48 -5.71
N GLY A 65 17.30 6.34 -6.60
CA GLY A 65 17.70 7.38 -7.53
C GLY A 65 16.55 7.85 -8.43
N PHE A 66 15.71 6.90 -8.89
CA PHE A 66 14.53 7.24 -9.68
C PHE A 66 13.43 7.95 -8.86
N ALA A 67 13.15 7.46 -7.64
CA ALA A 67 12.11 7.98 -6.76
C ALA A 67 12.41 9.42 -6.31
N HIS A 68 13.65 9.66 -5.89
CA HIS A 68 14.09 10.93 -5.34
C HIS A 68 13.99 12.09 -6.35
N LEU A 69 14.08 11.80 -7.64
CA LEU A 69 13.84 12.78 -8.70
C LEU A 69 12.43 13.43 -8.57
N TYR A 70 11.45 12.68 -8.12
CA TYR A 70 10.10 13.17 -7.90
C TYR A 70 9.80 13.51 -6.43
N GLY A 71 10.80 13.53 -5.56
CA GLY A 71 10.60 13.65 -4.11
C GLY A 71 9.79 12.50 -3.52
N ALA A 72 9.66 11.38 -4.27
CA ALA A 72 9.00 10.17 -3.79
C ALA A 72 9.98 9.35 -2.94
N ARG A 73 9.43 8.60 -1.96
CA ARG A 73 10.20 7.86 -0.96
C ARG A 73 10.25 6.37 -1.23
N VAL A 74 11.33 5.72 -0.79
CA VAL A 74 11.50 4.27 -0.86
C VAL A 74 11.63 3.69 0.55
N TYR A 75 10.68 2.85 0.93
CA TYR A 75 10.68 2.16 2.22
C TYR A 75 11.01 0.69 2.03
N VAL A 76 11.97 0.18 2.78
CA VAL A 76 12.31 -1.25 2.74
C VAL A 76 11.68 -1.97 3.93
N THR A 77 11.06 -3.12 3.66
CA THR A 77 10.46 -3.93 4.73
C THR A 77 11.48 -4.86 5.34
N LEU A 78 11.75 -4.67 6.64
CA LEU A 78 12.51 -5.53 7.53
C LEU A 78 11.59 -5.88 8.71
N ASN A 79 10.41 -6.46 8.38
CA ASN A 79 9.27 -6.57 9.27
C ASN A 79 8.91 -8.01 9.64
N THR A 80 9.95 -8.81 9.86
CA THR A 80 9.88 -10.12 10.52
C THR A 80 10.51 -10.04 11.91
N ILE A 81 10.18 -10.98 12.79
CA ILE A 81 10.99 -11.23 14.00
C ILE A 81 12.35 -11.77 13.59
N LEU A 82 13.40 -11.44 14.35
CA LEU A 82 14.77 -11.84 14.09
C LEU A 82 15.21 -12.89 15.12
N TRP A 83 16.05 -13.83 14.68
CA TRP A 83 16.76 -14.73 15.59
C TRP A 83 18.07 -14.09 16.04
N ASP A 84 18.62 -14.54 17.17
CA ASP A 84 19.92 -14.07 17.66
C ASP A 84 21.05 -14.25 16.63
N SER A 85 21.02 -15.32 15.86
CA SER A 85 21.98 -15.59 14.79
C SER A 85 21.91 -14.64 13.60
N GLU A 86 20.79 -13.89 13.43
CA GLU A 86 20.53 -13.01 12.29
C GLU A 86 20.85 -11.54 12.60
N LEU A 87 21.06 -11.18 13.86
CA LEU A 87 21.18 -9.77 14.29
C LEU A 87 22.33 -9.03 13.58
N LYS A 88 23.49 -9.66 13.43
CA LYS A 88 24.64 -9.05 12.73
C LYS A 88 24.40 -8.85 11.25
N GLU A 89 23.76 -9.82 10.59
CA GLU A 89 23.39 -9.71 9.18
C GLU A 89 22.35 -8.61 8.96
N ALA A 90 21.35 -8.52 9.84
CA ALA A 90 20.33 -7.47 9.80
C ALA A 90 20.94 -6.07 9.98
N GLU A 91 21.89 -5.90 10.94
CA GLU A 91 22.60 -4.63 11.15
C GLU A 91 23.40 -4.23 9.90
N ALA A 92 24.17 -5.16 9.35
CA ALA A 92 24.95 -4.90 8.11
C ALA A 92 24.06 -4.53 6.92
N LEU A 93 22.93 -5.21 6.76
CA LEU A 93 21.96 -4.89 5.71
C LEU A 93 21.37 -3.48 5.89
N VAL A 94 21.09 -3.05 7.11
CA VAL A 94 20.56 -1.70 7.36
C VAL A 94 21.56 -0.62 6.93
N TRP A 95 22.86 -0.83 7.19
CA TRP A 95 23.89 0.08 6.72
C TRP A 95 23.95 0.16 5.20
N GLN A 96 23.94 -0.98 4.49
CA GLN A 96 23.90 -1.03 3.03
C GLN A 96 22.68 -0.28 2.46
N LEU A 97 21.50 -0.52 3.02
CA LEU A 97 20.27 0.14 2.59
C LEU A 97 20.30 1.66 2.84
N TYR A 98 20.90 2.10 3.94
CA TYR A 98 21.08 3.53 4.21
C TYR A 98 22.02 4.19 3.22
N GLU A 99 23.14 3.55 2.89
CA GLU A 99 24.13 4.07 1.94
C GLU A 99 23.56 4.23 0.52
N VAL A 100 22.70 3.35 0.08
CA VAL A 100 22.05 3.43 -1.24
C VAL A 100 20.83 4.34 -1.30
N GLY A 101 20.50 5.03 -0.21
CA GLY A 101 19.49 6.10 -0.24
C GLY A 101 18.09 5.69 0.25
N VAL A 102 17.90 4.53 0.88
CA VAL A 102 16.60 4.15 1.45
C VAL A 102 16.14 5.17 2.50
N ASP A 103 14.87 5.61 2.42
CA ASP A 103 14.32 6.66 3.27
C ASP A 103 13.93 6.18 4.65
N ALA A 104 13.33 4.98 4.74
CA ALA A 104 12.94 4.40 6.02
C ALA A 104 12.85 2.87 5.93
N LEU A 105 12.90 2.24 7.10
CA LEU A 105 12.63 0.81 7.26
C LEU A 105 11.26 0.60 7.91
N ILE A 106 10.44 -0.29 7.34
CA ILE A 106 9.20 -0.75 7.98
C ILE A 106 9.56 -2.00 8.80
N VAL A 107 9.51 -1.89 10.13
CA VAL A 107 10.08 -2.89 11.05
C VAL A 107 9.07 -3.45 12.03
N GLN A 108 9.33 -4.66 12.53
CA GLN A 108 8.55 -5.30 13.59
C GLN A 108 9.38 -5.53 14.85
N ASP A 109 10.63 -5.95 14.71
CA ASP A 109 11.49 -6.37 15.83
C ASP A 109 12.15 -5.16 16.52
N LEU A 110 12.02 -5.07 17.83
CA LEU A 110 12.62 -4.00 18.62
C LEU A 110 14.13 -4.15 18.84
N ALA A 111 14.73 -5.28 18.42
CA ALA A 111 16.19 -5.44 18.40
C ALA A 111 16.88 -4.29 17.64
N LEU A 112 16.25 -3.81 16.58
CA LEU A 112 16.74 -2.69 15.76
C LEU A 112 16.99 -1.41 16.58
N LEU A 113 16.27 -1.20 17.68
CA LEU A 113 16.47 -0.04 18.57
C LEU A 113 17.70 -0.18 19.49
N LYS A 114 18.31 -1.38 19.53
CA LYS A 114 19.53 -1.68 20.31
C LYS A 114 20.76 -1.92 19.45
N MET A 115 20.60 -2.04 18.13
CA MET A 115 21.68 -2.18 17.16
C MET A 115 22.39 -0.84 16.92
N ASN A 116 23.64 -0.89 16.47
CA ASN A 116 24.37 0.26 15.99
C ASN A 116 23.96 0.59 14.54
N LEU A 117 22.87 1.32 14.38
CA LEU A 117 22.30 1.67 13.07
C LEU A 117 22.70 3.07 12.61
N PRO A 118 22.73 3.32 11.28
CA PRO A 118 22.79 4.67 10.75
C PRO A 118 21.52 5.45 11.15
N PRO A 119 21.49 6.77 10.99
CA PRO A 119 20.34 7.59 11.36
C PRO A 119 19.14 7.45 10.40
N ILE A 120 18.78 6.22 10.04
CA ILE A 120 17.65 5.88 9.19
C ILE A 120 16.33 5.93 9.95
N ALA A 121 15.27 6.46 9.35
CA ALA A 121 13.95 6.49 9.96
C ALA A 121 13.35 5.07 10.08
N LEU A 122 12.68 4.79 11.21
CA LEU A 122 11.98 3.53 11.46
C LEU A 122 10.47 3.78 11.47
N HIS A 123 9.73 2.98 10.69
CA HIS A 123 8.27 2.95 10.66
C HIS A 123 7.76 1.69 11.35
N ALA A 124 6.85 1.85 12.31
CA ALA A 124 6.27 0.72 13.04
C ALA A 124 5.33 -0.07 12.12
N SER A 125 5.71 -1.30 11.79
CA SER A 125 4.90 -2.18 10.95
C SER A 125 3.54 -2.48 11.58
N THR A 126 2.51 -2.71 10.77
CA THR A 126 1.23 -3.28 11.22
C THR A 126 1.42 -4.63 11.95
N GLN A 127 2.52 -5.35 11.71
CA GLN A 127 2.89 -6.59 12.40
C GLN A 127 3.16 -6.40 13.90
N MET A 128 3.29 -5.17 14.37
CA MET A 128 3.42 -4.84 15.80
C MET A 128 2.05 -4.69 16.49
N ASP A 129 0.93 -4.95 15.80
CA ASP A 129 -0.43 -4.84 16.33
C ASP A 129 -0.78 -3.45 16.87
N ASN A 130 -0.69 -2.44 16.00
CA ASN A 130 -0.87 -1.03 16.34
C ASN A 130 -2.36 -0.66 16.36
N CYS A 131 -3.04 -0.94 17.47
CA CYS A 131 -4.50 -0.82 17.57
C CYS A 131 -5.00 0.01 18.77
N THR A 132 -4.11 0.59 19.59
CA THR A 132 -4.49 1.42 20.75
C THR A 132 -3.68 2.71 20.84
N PRO A 133 -4.24 3.79 21.45
CA PRO A 133 -3.50 5.01 21.72
C PRO A 133 -2.21 4.79 22.54
N GLN A 134 -2.26 3.94 23.57
CA GLN A 134 -1.09 3.64 24.40
C GLN A 134 0.04 2.98 23.57
N LYS A 135 -0.33 2.05 22.67
CA LYS A 135 0.64 1.41 21.77
C LYS A 135 1.29 2.45 20.85
N ALA A 136 0.51 3.35 20.29
CA ALA A 136 1.02 4.41 19.43
C ALA A 136 1.95 5.38 20.19
N GLN A 137 1.57 5.77 21.40
CA GLN A 137 2.38 6.65 22.26
C GLN A 137 3.74 6.04 22.61
N TRP A 138 3.79 4.75 22.95
CA TRP A 138 5.08 4.15 23.23
C TRP A 138 5.93 3.93 21.98
N LEU A 139 5.32 3.67 20.82
CA LEU A 139 6.05 3.62 19.55
C LEU A 139 6.68 4.98 19.20
N GLU A 140 5.92 6.07 19.35
CA GLU A 140 6.48 7.41 19.20
C GLU A 140 7.60 7.68 20.22
N ALA A 141 7.43 7.29 21.48
CA ALA A 141 8.45 7.42 22.51
C ALA A 141 9.70 6.54 22.23
N ALA A 142 9.54 5.40 21.56
CA ALA A 142 10.62 4.54 21.09
C ALA A 142 11.35 5.07 19.86
N GLY A 143 10.94 6.23 19.32
CA GLY A 143 11.62 6.89 18.21
C GLY A 143 11.09 6.51 16.82
N PHE A 144 9.98 5.79 16.70
CA PHE A 144 9.36 5.52 15.41
C PHE A 144 8.86 6.83 14.77
N ARG A 145 9.09 6.97 13.46
CA ARG A 145 8.75 8.17 12.70
C ARG A 145 7.40 8.09 11.99
N GLN A 146 6.83 6.90 11.85
CA GLN A 146 5.51 6.63 11.29
C GLN A 146 4.93 5.35 11.89
N ILE A 147 3.61 5.28 12.04
CA ILE A 147 2.92 4.14 12.63
C ILE A 147 1.89 3.58 11.66
N VAL A 148 2.06 2.32 11.24
CA VAL A 148 1.10 1.60 10.39
C VAL A 148 0.03 0.96 11.26
N LEU A 149 -1.21 1.44 11.18
CA LEU A 149 -2.31 0.91 11.98
C LEU A 149 -2.69 -0.52 11.61
N ALA A 150 -3.27 -1.23 12.57
CA ALA A 150 -3.98 -2.47 12.30
C ALA A 150 -5.16 -2.21 11.35
N ARG A 151 -5.47 -3.21 10.50
CA ARG A 151 -6.48 -3.06 9.43
C ARG A 151 -7.92 -2.97 9.94
N GLU A 152 -8.13 -3.41 11.17
CA GLU A 152 -9.42 -3.56 11.85
C GLU A 152 -9.94 -2.26 12.47
N MET A 153 -9.19 -1.17 12.37
CA MET A 153 -9.52 0.11 13.00
C MET A 153 -10.72 0.78 12.31
N SER A 154 -11.64 1.29 13.13
CA SER A 154 -12.69 2.21 12.68
C SER A 154 -12.15 3.64 12.54
N ILE A 155 -12.95 4.53 11.96
CA ILE A 155 -12.62 5.96 11.85
C ILE A 155 -12.42 6.59 13.24
N GLU A 156 -13.30 6.28 14.21
CA GLU A 156 -13.22 6.80 15.57
C GLU A 156 -11.93 6.36 16.26
N GLN A 157 -11.63 5.06 16.21
CA GLN A 157 -10.40 4.50 16.79
C GLN A 157 -9.15 5.08 16.10
N THR A 158 -9.20 5.27 14.78
CA THR A 158 -8.12 5.90 14.01
C THR A 158 -7.89 7.34 14.48
N ARG A 159 -8.97 8.11 14.69
CA ARG A 159 -8.92 9.49 15.18
C ARG A 159 -8.34 9.56 16.59
N GLU A 160 -8.78 8.70 17.50
CA GLU A 160 -8.25 8.62 18.88
C GLU A 160 -6.73 8.35 18.88
N ILE A 161 -6.28 7.41 18.06
CA ILE A 161 -4.85 7.10 17.93
C ILE A 161 -4.10 8.30 17.33
N ALA A 162 -4.59 8.88 16.24
CA ALA A 162 -3.92 10.00 15.57
C ALA A 162 -3.81 11.25 16.47
N GLN A 163 -4.80 11.49 17.34
CA GLN A 163 -4.78 12.58 18.32
C GLN A 163 -3.81 12.33 19.49
N SER A 164 -3.45 11.07 19.74
CA SER A 164 -2.56 10.69 20.84
C SER A 164 -1.07 10.80 20.54
N VAL A 165 -0.68 11.01 19.27
CA VAL A 165 0.70 11.07 18.79
C VAL A 165 0.90 12.22 17.81
N ARG A 166 2.17 12.57 17.55
CA ARG A 166 2.56 13.62 16.59
C ARG A 166 3.10 13.06 15.28
N VAL A 167 3.56 11.81 15.30
CA VAL A 167 4.08 11.11 14.12
C VAL A 167 2.94 10.77 13.16
N PRO A 168 3.20 10.75 11.83
CA PRO A 168 2.21 10.38 10.83
C PRO A 168 1.60 9.00 11.07
N ILE A 169 0.30 8.90 10.84
CA ILE A 169 -0.45 7.64 10.85
C ILE A 169 -0.61 7.13 9.42
N GLU A 170 -0.22 5.89 9.21
CA GLU A 170 -0.40 5.14 7.96
C GLU A 170 -1.53 4.14 8.11
N ALA A 171 -2.42 4.07 7.11
CA ALA A 171 -3.51 3.10 7.09
C ALA A 171 -3.64 2.40 5.73
N PHE A 172 -3.98 1.12 5.75
CA PHE A 172 -4.30 0.39 4.53
C PHE A 172 -5.63 0.85 3.94
N VAL A 173 -5.66 1.02 2.61
CA VAL A 173 -6.85 1.44 1.87
C VAL A 173 -7.32 0.45 0.82
N HIS A 174 -6.43 -0.43 0.32
CA HIS A 174 -6.77 -1.37 -0.75
C HIS A 174 -6.04 -2.70 -0.60
N GLY A 175 -6.67 -3.77 -1.13
CA GLY A 175 -6.06 -5.06 -1.38
C GLY A 175 -6.37 -6.13 -0.34
N ALA A 176 -5.57 -7.18 -0.30
CA ALA A 176 -5.85 -8.39 0.46
C ALA A 176 -5.87 -8.17 1.98
N LEU A 177 -6.91 -8.70 2.63
CA LEU A 177 -7.05 -8.69 4.08
C LEU A 177 -6.46 -9.94 4.73
N CYS A 178 -5.80 -9.76 5.86
CA CYS A 178 -5.54 -10.81 6.83
C CYS A 178 -6.74 -10.90 7.78
N VAL A 179 -7.24 -12.10 8.06
CA VAL A 179 -8.39 -12.30 8.97
C VAL A 179 -7.98 -12.17 10.44
N SER A 180 -6.74 -12.54 10.77
CA SER A 180 -6.17 -12.36 12.10
C SER A 180 -5.65 -10.94 12.27
N TYR A 181 -5.66 -10.46 13.50
CA TYR A 181 -4.86 -9.29 13.86
C TYR A 181 -3.41 -9.53 13.43
N SER A 182 -2.80 -8.49 12.85
CA SER A 182 -1.43 -8.58 12.35
C SER A 182 -0.44 -8.83 13.49
N GLY A 183 0.54 -9.73 13.26
CA GLY A 183 1.48 -10.16 14.29
C GLY A 183 0.92 -11.18 15.29
N ARG A 184 -0.38 -11.49 15.26
CA ARG A 184 -1.06 -12.44 16.19
C ARG A 184 -1.60 -13.68 15.48
N CYS A 185 -0.92 -14.14 14.43
CA CYS A 185 -1.29 -15.36 13.71
C CYS A 185 -0.16 -16.38 13.76
N TYR A 186 -0.37 -17.45 14.50
CA TYR A 186 0.55 -18.59 14.69
C TYR A 186 0.04 -19.86 14.02
N ALA A 187 -1.14 -19.80 13.35
CA ALA A 187 -1.77 -20.97 12.73
C ALA A 187 -0.87 -21.64 11.68
N SER A 188 -0.13 -20.84 10.89
CA SER A 188 0.82 -21.39 9.90
C SER A 188 2.03 -22.05 10.57
N GLN A 189 2.53 -21.49 11.67
CA GLN A 189 3.62 -22.09 12.44
C GLN A 189 3.16 -23.41 13.05
N TYR A 190 2.03 -23.39 13.75
CA TYR A 190 1.47 -24.57 14.42
C TYR A 190 1.13 -25.70 13.44
N CYS A 191 0.49 -25.39 12.32
CA CYS A 191 -0.02 -26.41 11.39
C CYS A 191 1.01 -26.91 10.38
N PHE A 192 2.00 -26.09 10.01
CA PHE A 192 2.84 -26.31 8.82
C PHE A 192 4.32 -25.96 9.06
N SER A 193 4.72 -25.63 10.30
CA SER A 193 6.09 -25.19 10.63
C SER A 193 6.57 -24.01 9.77
N ARG A 194 5.64 -23.12 9.38
CA ARG A 194 5.89 -21.95 8.54
C ARG A 194 5.36 -20.70 9.24
N SER A 195 6.26 -19.92 9.82
CA SER A 195 5.83 -18.72 10.57
C SER A 195 5.38 -17.58 9.65
N ALA A 196 4.18 -17.04 9.93
CA ALA A 196 3.68 -15.82 9.32
C ALA A 196 4.48 -14.59 9.76
N ASN A 197 4.98 -14.58 11.03
CA ASN A 197 5.83 -13.53 11.60
C ASN A 197 7.26 -13.57 11.03
N ARG A 198 7.61 -14.65 10.30
CA ARG A 198 8.88 -14.84 9.59
C ARG A 198 8.73 -14.80 8.08
N GLY A 199 7.61 -14.25 7.57
CA GLY A 199 7.38 -14.08 6.14
C GLY A 199 6.91 -15.33 5.38
N CYS A 200 6.72 -16.48 6.05
CA CYS A 200 6.43 -17.79 5.45
C CYS A 200 4.97 -18.24 5.64
N CYS A 201 4.00 -17.31 5.63
CA CYS A 201 2.58 -17.63 5.81
C CYS A 201 2.08 -18.70 4.84
N ALA A 202 1.52 -19.81 5.35
CA ALA A 202 0.91 -20.89 4.55
C ALA A 202 -0.53 -20.60 4.14
N GLN A 203 -1.08 -19.42 4.46
CA GLN A 203 -2.46 -19.01 4.16
C GLN A 203 -3.52 -19.95 4.75
N PHE A 204 -3.34 -20.43 5.97
CA PHE A 204 -4.31 -21.28 6.71
C PHE A 204 -5.76 -20.75 6.60
N CYS A 205 -5.94 -19.44 6.69
CA CYS A 205 -7.26 -18.80 6.57
C CYS A 205 -7.91 -18.90 5.18
N ARG A 206 -7.22 -19.43 4.18
CA ARG A 206 -7.74 -19.65 2.82
C ARG A 206 -8.10 -21.13 2.55
N LEU A 207 -7.84 -22.01 3.52
CA LEU A 207 -8.23 -23.42 3.42
C LEU A 207 -9.76 -23.56 3.55
N ALA A 208 -10.28 -24.68 3.06
CA ALA A 208 -11.65 -25.06 3.26
C ALA A 208 -11.78 -25.81 4.59
N PHE A 209 -12.87 -25.56 5.32
CA PHE A 209 -13.17 -26.17 6.61
C PHE A 209 -14.61 -26.67 6.65
N ASP A 210 -14.83 -27.72 7.42
CA ASP A 210 -16.13 -28.01 7.99
C ASP A 210 -16.29 -27.20 9.29
N LEU A 211 -17.47 -26.65 9.54
CA LEU A 211 -17.87 -26.12 10.85
C LEU A 211 -18.67 -27.20 11.58
N ILE A 212 -18.19 -27.59 12.73
CA ILE A 212 -18.84 -28.62 13.57
C ILE A 212 -19.30 -28.03 14.90
N ASP A 213 -20.36 -28.56 15.46
CA ASP A 213 -20.87 -28.21 16.78
C ASP A 213 -20.29 -29.11 17.90
N GLU A 214 -20.83 -28.98 19.11
CA GLU A 214 -20.43 -29.77 20.29
C GLU A 214 -20.66 -31.26 20.16
N ASN A 215 -21.59 -31.69 19.31
CA ASN A 215 -21.93 -33.11 19.08
C ASN A 215 -21.07 -33.71 17.94
N GLY A 216 -20.32 -32.88 17.21
CA GLY A 216 -19.58 -33.25 16.01
C GLY A 216 -20.40 -33.16 14.72
N ASP A 217 -21.65 -32.67 14.79
CA ASP A 217 -22.51 -32.47 13.65
C ASP A 217 -21.99 -31.36 12.74
N VAL A 218 -22.04 -31.61 11.41
CA VAL A 218 -21.53 -30.67 10.42
C VAL A 218 -22.59 -29.63 10.09
N LEU A 219 -22.39 -28.40 10.58
CA LEU A 219 -23.29 -27.27 10.30
C LEU A 219 -23.02 -26.63 8.92
N VAL A 220 -21.74 -26.54 8.53
CA VAL A 220 -21.32 -26.02 7.22
C VAL A 220 -20.19 -26.91 6.70
N LYS A 221 -20.34 -27.41 5.47
CA LYS A 221 -19.38 -28.36 4.88
C LYS A 221 -18.51 -27.70 3.84
N ASN A 222 -17.20 -27.94 3.93
CA ASN A 222 -16.19 -27.60 2.91
C ASN A 222 -16.27 -26.15 2.40
N LYS A 223 -16.25 -25.15 3.30
CA LYS A 223 -16.27 -23.72 2.97
C LYS A 223 -15.05 -22.98 3.50
N HIS A 224 -14.68 -21.88 2.83
CA HIS A 224 -13.54 -21.04 3.20
C HIS A 224 -13.94 -20.04 4.31
N LEU A 225 -14.29 -20.55 5.50
CA LEU A 225 -14.96 -19.80 6.57
C LEU A 225 -14.15 -18.65 7.18
N LEU A 226 -12.82 -18.64 6.96
CA LEU A 226 -11.92 -17.58 7.38
C LEU A 226 -11.49 -16.67 6.22
N SER A 227 -11.98 -16.94 4.97
CA SER A 227 -11.60 -16.16 3.80
C SER A 227 -12.37 -14.84 3.72
N LEU A 228 -11.64 -13.73 3.65
CA LEU A 228 -12.20 -12.38 3.52
C LEU A 228 -12.19 -11.91 2.06
N LYS A 229 -13.08 -10.96 1.74
CA LYS A 229 -13.03 -10.09 0.58
C LYS A 229 -11.80 -9.19 0.65
N ASP A 230 -11.47 -8.51 -0.45
CA ASP A 230 -10.38 -7.54 -0.48
C ASP A 230 -10.88 -6.17 0.01
N MET A 231 -9.97 -5.39 0.61
CA MET A 231 -10.25 -4.05 1.08
C MET A 231 -10.38 -3.08 -0.10
N ASN A 232 -11.38 -2.20 -0.03
CA ASN A 232 -11.47 -1.00 -0.84
C ASN A 232 -12.10 0.12 0.00
N ARG A 233 -11.31 1.14 0.32
CA ARG A 233 -11.71 2.29 1.14
C ARG A 233 -11.72 3.60 0.33
N THR A 234 -11.89 3.52 -0.99
CA THR A 234 -11.91 4.70 -1.86
C THR A 234 -12.90 5.76 -1.38
N GLN A 235 -14.12 5.34 -0.98
CA GLN A 235 -15.17 6.27 -0.53
C GLN A 235 -14.89 6.90 0.85
N GLY A 236 -14.01 6.31 1.66
CA GLY A 236 -13.65 6.79 3.00
C GLY A 236 -12.37 7.64 3.05
N LEU A 237 -11.73 7.96 1.91
CA LEU A 237 -10.42 8.63 1.90
C LEU A 237 -10.43 9.98 2.62
N GLU A 238 -11.39 10.85 2.31
CA GLU A 238 -11.49 12.18 2.94
C GLU A 238 -11.76 12.07 4.45
N GLU A 239 -12.66 11.17 4.85
CA GLU A 239 -12.95 10.91 6.26
C GLU A 239 -11.73 10.36 7.03
N MET A 240 -10.92 9.53 6.39
CA MET A 240 -9.65 9.05 6.94
C MET A 240 -8.62 10.17 7.06
N MET A 241 -8.54 11.12 6.11
CA MET A 241 -7.69 12.32 6.21
C MET A 241 -8.11 13.17 7.41
N ASP A 242 -9.41 13.38 7.61
CA ASP A 242 -9.98 14.14 8.74
C ASP A 242 -9.81 13.41 10.08
N ALA A 243 -9.72 12.09 10.06
CA ALA A 243 -9.37 11.29 11.23
C ALA A 243 -7.86 11.30 11.57
N GLY A 244 -7.02 11.92 10.72
CA GLY A 244 -5.59 12.08 10.98
C GLY A 244 -4.67 11.11 10.22
N VAL A 245 -5.19 10.32 9.28
CA VAL A 245 -4.35 9.50 8.39
C VAL A 245 -3.58 10.42 7.44
N ARG A 246 -2.27 10.16 7.28
CA ARG A 246 -1.36 10.93 6.43
C ARG A 246 -0.69 10.08 5.35
N SER A 247 -0.66 8.76 5.50
CA SER A 247 -0.14 7.82 4.50
C SER A 247 -1.19 6.75 4.19
N PHE A 248 -1.52 6.60 2.91
CA PHE A 248 -2.56 5.73 2.37
C PHE A 248 -1.92 4.56 1.65
N LYS A 249 -1.92 3.38 2.31
CA LYS A 249 -1.17 2.21 1.85
C LYS A 249 -2.00 1.24 1.03
N ILE A 250 -1.50 0.91 -0.16
CA ILE A 250 -2.03 -0.16 -1.00
C ILE A 250 -1.33 -1.48 -0.63
N GLU A 251 -2.08 -2.53 -0.31
CA GLU A 251 -1.54 -3.90 -0.13
C GLU A 251 -1.35 -4.56 -1.48
N GLY A 252 -0.22 -5.25 -1.68
CA GLY A 252 -0.02 -5.96 -2.94
C GLY A 252 1.43 -6.25 -3.32
N ARG A 253 2.35 -6.41 -2.37
CA ARG A 253 3.79 -6.61 -2.65
C ARG A 253 4.13 -7.82 -3.53
N LEU A 254 3.24 -8.81 -3.67
CA LEU A 254 3.38 -9.95 -4.59
C LEU A 254 2.59 -9.76 -5.89
N LYS A 255 1.99 -8.60 -6.12
CA LYS A 255 1.21 -8.30 -7.31
C LYS A 255 2.11 -7.92 -8.49
N ASP A 256 1.55 -8.10 -9.69
CA ASP A 256 2.16 -7.71 -10.96
C ASP A 256 2.08 -6.20 -11.22
N ALA A 257 2.75 -5.77 -12.29
CA ALA A 257 2.78 -4.37 -12.70
C ALA A 257 1.38 -3.83 -13.04
N ASP A 258 0.54 -4.63 -13.69
CA ASP A 258 -0.78 -4.22 -14.15
C ASP A 258 -1.69 -3.86 -12.97
N TYR A 259 -1.67 -4.68 -11.91
CA TYR A 259 -2.36 -4.36 -10.66
C TYR A 259 -1.84 -3.05 -10.05
N VAL A 260 -0.52 -2.89 -9.96
CA VAL A 260 0.09 -1.72 -9.31
C VAL A 260 -0.21 -0.45 -10.10
N LYS A 261 -0.05 -0.46 -11.42
CA LYS A 261 -0.41 0.65 -12.32
C LYS A 261 -1.85 1.10 -12.11
N ASN A 262 -2.80 0.15 -12.22
CA ASN A 262 -4.22 0.43 -12.14
C ASN A 262 -4.66 0.95 -10.77
N VAL A 263 -4.27 0.25 -9.69
CA VAL A 263 -4.70 0.61 -8.33
C VAL A 263 -4.05 1.91 -7.87
N THR A 264 -2.77 2.14 -8.19
CA THR A 264 -2.07 3.38 -7.83
C THR A 264 -2.71 4.58 -8.54
N ALA A 265 -2.94 4.47 -9.87
CA ALA A 265 -3.59 5.53 -10.63
C ALA A 265 -5.02 5.82 -10.13
N TRP A 266 -5.79 4.78 -9.78
CA TRP A 266 -7.11 4.93 -9.19
C TRP A 266 -7.08 5.75 -7.89
N TYR A 267 -6.25 5.35 -6.92
CA TYR A 267 -6.14 6.08 -5.65
C TYR A 267 -5.56 7.47 -5.82
N ARG A 268 -4.61 7.66 -6.73
CA ARG A 268 -4.06 9.00 -7.03
C ARG A 268 -5.16 9.95 -7.50
N GLN A 269 -5.99 9.55 -8.44
CA GLN A 269 -7.10 10.39 -8.93
C GLN A 269 -8.05 10.79 -7.80
N HIS A 270 -8.48 9.84 -6.96
CA HIS A 270 -9.41 10.13 -5.87
C HIS A 270 -8.79 10.97 -4.74
N ILE A 271 -7.50 10.78 -4.46
CA ILE A 271 -6.77 11.63 -3.50
C ILE A 271 -6.65 13.06 -4.07
N ASP A 272 -6.28 13.21 -5.35
CA ASP A 272 -6.15 14.53 -5.99
C ASP A 272 -7.48 15.29 -6.03
N GLU A 273 -8.60 14.62 -6.23
CA GLU A 273 -9.94 15.22 -6.12
C GLU A 273 -10.17 15.85 -4.74
N VAL A 274 -9.71 15.19 -3.66
CA VAL A 274 -9.80 15.74 -2.29
C VAL A 274 -8.81 16.89 -2.10
N LEU A 275 -7.55 16.72 -2.53
CA LEU A 275 -6.51 17.74 -2.39
C LEU A 275 -6.90 19.03 -3.11
N ASN A 276 -7.45 18.94 -4.34
CA ASN A 276 -7.89 20.10 -5.12
C ASN A 276 -9.04 20.87 -4.46
N ARG A 277 -9.95 20.17 -3.79
CA ARG A 277 -11.05 20.80 -3.05
C ARG A 277 -10.62 21.40 -1.70
N ARG A 278 -9.52 20.88 -1.13
CA ARG A 278 -9.04 21.20 0.23
C ARG A 278 -7.57 21.59 0.24
N ALA A 279 -7.14 22.38 -0.74
CA ALA A 279 -5.75 22.82 -0.88
C ALA A 279 -5.22 23.63 0.32
N ASP A 280 -6.10 24.25 1.12
CA ASP A 280 -5.74 24.94 2.36
C ASP A 280 -5.44 23.99 3.54
N ASP A 281 -5.82 22.71 3.44
CA ASP A 281 -5.66 21.70 4.48
C ASP A 281 -4.58 20.68 4.13
N TYR A 282 -4.52 20.29 2.84
CA TYR A 282 -3.75 19.14 2.37
C TYR A 282 -2.98 19.45 1.10
N ILE A 283 -1.75 18.91 1.03
CA ILE A 283 -0.93 18.92 -0.18
C ILE A 283 -0.36 17.53 -0.44
N ARG A 284 0.06 17.29 -1.66
CA ARG A 284 0.74 16.06 -2.05
C ARG A 284 2.10 15.94 -1.37
N ALA A 285 2.52 14.70 -1.03
CA ALA A 285 3.80 14.47 -0.37
C ALA A 285 5.00 14.42 -1.32
N SER A 286 4.78 14.29 -2.64
CA SER A 286 5.82 14.26 -3.68
C SER A 286 5.51 15.23 -4.81
N TYR A 287 6.41 15.41 -5.76
CA TYR A 287 6.32 16.39 -6.86
C TYR A 287 5.93 15.71 -8.19
N GLY A 288 5.56 16.52 -9.15
CA GLY A 288 5.27 16.12 -10.52
C GLY A 288 3.85 15.63 -10.77
N THR A 289 3.39 15.86 -11.99
CA THR A 289 2.08 15.44 -12.49
C THR A 289 2.18 14.14 -13.28
N SER A 290 1.37 13.16 -12.92
CA SER A 290 1.28 11.87 -13.61
C SER A 290 0.22 11.92 -14.71
N HIS A 291 0.62 11.73 -15.95
CA HIS A 291 -0.25 11.66 -17.13
C HIS A 291 -0.53 10.20 -17.46
N ILE A 292 -1.79 9.77 -17.26
CA ILE A 292 -2.22 8.38 -17.40
C ILE A 292 -2.96 8.23 -18.75
N SER A 293 -2.59 7.20 -19.53
CA SER A 293 -3.17 6.96 -20.87
C SER A 293 -4.32 5.94 -20.90
N PHE A 294 -4.82 5.52 -19.75
CA PHE A 294 -5.96 4.63 -19.59
C PHE A 294 -6.91 5.13 -18.50
N GLN A 295 -8.14 4.58 -18.46
CA GLN A 295 -9.07 4.86 -17.36
C GLN A 295 -8.88 3.85 -16.23
N PRO A 296 -8.38 4.24 -15.04
CA PRO A 296 -8.21 3.35 -13.91
C PRO A 296 -9.55 2.79 -13.43
N ASN A 297 -9.56 1.50 -13.07
CA ASN A 297 -10.73 0.85 -12.52
C ASN A 297 -10.32 -0.39 -11.69
N VAL A 298 -10.45 -0.29 -10.38
CA VAL A 298 -10.02 -1.36 -9.45
C VAL A 298 -10.84 -2.65 -9.58
N ASP A 299 -12.08 -2.58 -10.07
CA ASP A 299 -12.91 -3.76 -10.31
C ASP A 299 -12.32 -4.67 -11.41
N ARG A 300 -11.53 -4.12 -12.35
CA ARG A 300 -10.90 -4.84 -13.44
C ARG A 300 -9.57 -5.52 -13.06
N SER A 301 -9.08 -5.30 -11.84
CA SER A 301 -7.91 -5.99 -11.28
C SER A 301 -8.34 -7.14 -10.37
N PHE A 302 -7.37 -7.97 -9.98
CA PHE A 302 -7.60 -9.08 -9.06
C PHE A 302 -8.32 -8.64 -7.79
N ASN A 303 -9.53 -9.19 -7.54
CA ASN A 303 -10.26 -9.02 -6.29
C ASN A 303 -11.19 -10.21 -5.98
N ARG A 304 -11.53 -10.39 -4.69
CA ARG A 304 -12.49 -11.40 -4.15
C ARG A 304 -13.85 -10.77 -3.84
N GLY A 305 -14.18 -9.68 -4.54
CA GLY A 305 -15.19 -8.72 -4.12
C GLY A 305 -14.61 -7.77 -3.06
N PHE A 306 -15.23 -6.61 -2.89
CA PHE A 306 -14.71 -5.56 -2.02
C PHE A 306 -15.48 -5.37 -0.72
N THR A 307 -14.76 -4.83 0.28
CA THR A 307 -15.31 -4.44 1.58
C THR A 307 -14.50 -3.25 2.13
N GLU A 308 -15.17 -2.34 2.84
CA GLU A 308 -14.51 -1.33 3.67
C GLU A 308 -13.97 -1.90 4.99
N TYR A 309 -14.24 -3.19 5.20
CA TYR A 309 -13.92 -3.96 6.41
C TYR A 309 -14.64 -3.37 7.62
N PHE A 310 -13.91 -2.90 8.64
CA PHE A 310 -14.50 -2.33 9.85
C PHE A 310 -14.37 -0.80 9.91
N LEU A 311 -14.17 -0.12 8.80
CA LEU A 311 -13.97 1.34 8.77
C LEU A 311 -15.12 2.08 9.48
N HIS A 312 -16.37 1.68 9.22
CA HIS A 312 -17.59 2.20 9.88
C HIS A 312 -18.17 1.18 10.88
N GLY A 313 -17.28 0.45 11.56
CA GLY A 313 -17.69 -0.59 12.50
C GLY A 313 -18.24 -1.85 11.80
N ARG A 314 -19.09 -2.60 12.51
CA ARG A 314 -19.68 -3.84 12.03
C ARG A 314 -21.00 -3.57 11.30
N THR A 315 -21.01 -3.79 10.01
CA THR A 315 -22.20 -3.59 9.15
C THR A 315 -22.90 -4.93 8.82
N ALA A 316 -24.08 -4.85 8.20
CA ALA A 316 -24.80 -6.02 7.67
C ALA A 316 -24.17 -6.56 6.36
N LYS A 317 -23.35 -5.77 5.67
CA LYS A 317 -22.70 -6.21 4.43
C LYS A 317 -21.68 -7.32 4.73
N PRO A 318 -21.67 -8.43 3.97
CA PRO A 318 -20.74 -9.53 4.21
C PRO A 318 -19.30 -9.10 3.85
N ILE A 319 -18.39 -9.27 4.82
CA ILE A 319 -16.95 -9.00 4.67
C ILE A 319 -16.17 -10.25 4.19
N HIS A 320 -16.82 -11.39 4.11
CA HIS A 320 -16.24 -12.70 3.83
C HIS A 320 -16.45 -13.15 2.39
N SER A 321 -15.61 -14.09 1.94
CA SER A 321 -15.69 -14.80 0.65
C SER A 321 -15.63 -16.32 0.92
N PHE A 322 -16.75 -16.90 1.39
CA PHE A 322 -16.81 -18.31 1.80
C PHE A 322 -16.80 -19.29 0.62
N ALA A 323 -17.26 -18.86 -0.55
CA ALA A 323 -17.33 -19.71 -1.73
C ALA A 323 -15.96 -20.01 -2.33
N THR A 324 -15.02 -19.06 -2.26
CA THR A 324 -13.71 -19.19 -2.89
C THR A 324 -12.66 -18.27 -2.30
N PRO A 325 -11.38 -18.69 -2.24
CA PRO A 325 -10.25 -17.83 -1.92
C PRO A 325 -9.64 -17.18 -3.18
N LYS A 326 -10.15 -17.53 -4.39
CA LYS A 326 -9.65 -17.03 -5.68
C LYS A 326 -10.32 -15.71 -6.06
N ALA A 327 -9.75 -15.01 -7.04
CA ALA A 327 -10.40 -13.85 -7.63
C ALA A 327 -11.71 -14.25 -8.32
N VAL A 328 -12.72 -13.41 -8.14
CA VAL A 328 -14.02 -13.56 -8.79
C VAL A 328 -14.21 -12.42 -9.81
N GLY A 329 -13.81 -11.20 -9.44
CA GLY A 329 -14.02 -10.01 -10.26
C GLY A 329 -15.47 -9.52 -10.27
N PRO A 330 -15.76 -8.47 -11.06
CA PRO A 330 -17.10 -7.87 -11.11
C PRO A 330 -18.13 -8.78 -11.79
N VAL A 331 -19.38 -8.60 -11.40
CA VAL A 331 -20.52 -9.20 -12.11
C VAL A 331 -20.63 -8.56 -13.49
N VAL A 332 -20.56 -9.37 -14.54
CA VAL A 332 -20.67 -8.89 -15.91
C VAL A 332 -22.06 -9.10 -16.52
N GLY A 333 -22.83 -10.06 -16.00
CA GLY A 333 -24.18 -10.32 -16.47
C GLY A 333 -24.70 -11.70 -16.09
N LYS A 334 -25.71 -12.17 -16.81
CA LYS A 334 -26.35 -13.47 -16.62
C LYS A 334 -26.43 -14.25 -17.92
N VAL A 335 -26.51 -15.57 -17.78
CA VAL A 335 -26.77 -16.47 -18.89
C VAL A 335 -28.26 -16.41 -19.25
N GLY A 336 -28.61 -16.03 -20.48
CA GLY A 336 -29.98 -16.01 -20.98
C GLY A 336 -30.39 -17.35 -21.56
N ARG A 337 -29.74 -17.82 -22.61
CA ARG A 337 -29.99 -19.10 -23.27
C ARG A 337 -28.67 -19.81 -23.53
N THR A 338 -28.68 -21.14 -23.47
CA THR A 338 -27.50 -21.97 -23.75
C THR A 338 -27.77 -22.86 -24.97
N ASP A 339 -26.75 -22.99 -25.83
CA ASP A 339 -26.65 -23.88 -26.97
C ASP A 339 -25.48 -24.86 -26.78
N ARG A 340 -25.25 -25.79 -27.73
CA ARG A 340 -24.14 -26.75 -27.64
C ARG A 340 -22.74 -26.12 -27.61
N ARG A 341 -22.54 -24.96 -28.24
CA ARG A 341 -21.23 -24.30 -28.44
C ARG A 341 -21.19 -22.85 -27.96
N SER A 342 -22.32 -22.30 -27.52
CA SER A 342 -22.43 -20.90 -27.12
C SER A 342 -23.52 -20.69 -26.10
N PHE A 343 -23.54 -19.53 -25.50
CA PHE A 343 -24.66 -19.06 -24.68
C PHE A 343 -24.98 -17.59 -24.98
N CYS A 344 -26.24 -17.22 -24.85
CA CYS A 344 -26.68 -15.84 -24.90
C CYS A 344 -26.36 -15.16 -23.57
N PHE A 345 -25.77 -13.97 -23.64
CA PHE A 345 -25.33 -13.19 -22.49
C PHE A 345 -26.20 -11.95 -22.30
N GLU A 346 -26.76 -11.80 -21.11
CA GLU A 346 -27.48 -10.61 -20.68
C GLU A 346 -26.55 -9.75 -19.84
N ALA A 347 -26.01 -8.68 -20.44
CA ALA A 347 -25.04 -7.82 -19.79
C ALA A 347 -25.63 -7.11 -18.56
N SER A 348 -24.83 -6.98 -17.50
CA SER A 348 -25.14 -6.12 -16.36
C SER A 348 -25.17 -4.66 -16.78
N ARG A 349 -26.04 -3.84 -16.17
CA ARG A 349 -26.03 -2.37 -16.35
C ARG A 349 -24.73 -1.73 -15.87
N THR A 350 -23.98 -2.40 -14.99
CA THR A 350 -22.70 -1.95 -14.41
C THR A 350 -21.48 -2.48 -15.18
N LEU A 351 -21.68 -3.10 -16.35
CA LEU A 351 -20.57 -3.62 -17.15
C LEU A 351 -19.68 -2.49 -17.65
N ALA A 352 -18.46 -2.40 -17.14
CA ALA A 352 -17.52 -1.33 -17.43
C ALA A 352 -16.98 -1.36 -18.87
N ALA A 353 -16.91 -2.54 -19.50
CA ALA A 353 -16.46 -2.72 -20.89
C ALA A 353 -17.04 -4.02 -21.47
N PRO A 354 -17.34 -4.07 -22.78
CA PRO A 354 -17.83 -5.27 -23.45
C PRO A 354 -16.93 -6.48 -23.24
N LEU A 355 -17.50 -7.69 -23.29
CA LEU A 355 -16.72 -8.92 -23.31
C LEU A 355 -15.95 -9.05 -24.62
N THR A 356 -14.72 -9.54 -24.54
CA THR A 356 -13.84 -9.74 -25.69
C THR A 356 -13.25 -11.16 -25.70
N ALA A 357 -12.76 -11.60 -26.86
CA ALA A 357 -11.99 -12.82 -26.97
C ALA A 357 -10.75 -12.76 -26.05
N GLY A 358 -10.47 -13.84 -25.33
CA GLY A 358 -9.41 -13.91 -24.34
C GLY A 358 -9.83 -13.60 -22.91
N ASP A 359 -11.03 -13.04 -22.66
CA ASP A 359 -11.53 -12.81 -21.32
C ASP A 359 -11.67 -14.11 -20.52
N GLY A 360 -11.41 -14.04 -19.22
CA GLY A 360 -11.72 -15.11 -18.27
C GLY A 360 -13.05 -14.83 -17.59
N LEU A 361 -13.98 -15.77 -17.68
CA LEU A 361 -15.24 -15.71 -16.96
C LEU A 361 -15.29 -16.79 -15.89
N CYS A 362 -16.02 -16.53 -14.82
CA CYS A 362 -16.28 -17.52 -13.77
C CYS A 362 -17.69 -17.38 -13.20
N TYR A 363 -18.14 -18.45 -12.56
CA TYR A 363 -19.43 -18.54 -11.86
C TYR A 363 -19.33 -19.53 -10.71
N VAL A 364 -20.23 -19.42 -9.75
CA VAL A 364 -20.36 -20.40 -8.66
C VAL A 364 -21.45 -21.40 -9.08
N ASP A 365 -21.10 -22.69 -9.11
CA ASP A 365 -22.04 -23.76 -9.42
C ASP A 365 -23.00 -24.07 -8.26
N GLU A 366 -23.86 -25.08 -8.44
CA GLU A 366 -24.88 -25.49 -7.44
C GLU A 366 -24.28 -26.08 -6.17
N GLU A 367 -23.09 -26.70 -6.28
CA GLU A 367 -22.33 -27.20 -5.15
C GLU A 367 -21.60 -26.07 -4.41
N GLY A 368 -21.70 -24.82 -4.92
CA GLY A 368 -21.04 -23.64 -4.37
C GLY A 368 -19.54 -23.61 -4.64
N THR A 369 -19.11 -24.25 -5.75
CA THR A 369 -17.72 -24.27 -6.21
C THR A 369 -17.51 -23.27 -7.34
N LEU A 370 -16.38 -22.56 -7.33
CA LEU A 370 -16.04 -21.62 -8.40
C LEU A 370 -15.55 -22.36 -9.64
N GLN A 371 -16.28 -22.21 -10.75
CA GLN A 371 -15.94 -22.71 -12.09
C GLN A 371 -15.47 -21.56 -12.97
N GLY A 372 -14.47 -21.79 -13.81
CA GLY A 372 -13.91 -20.77 -14.71
C GLY A 372 -13.76 -21.28 -16.13
N PHE A 373 -13.87 -20.38 -17.10
CA PHE A 373 -13.65 -20.67 -18.52
C PHE A 373 -13.16 -19.45 -19.28
N ARG A 374 -12.55 -19.68 -20.45
CA ARG A 374 -12.09 -18.64 -21.37
C ARG A 374 -13.11 -18.36 -22.46
N VAL A 375 -13.27 -17.06 -22.78
CA VAL A 375 -14.03 -16.61 -23.95
C VAL A 375 -13.15 -16.74 -25.19
N ASN A 376 -13.62 -17.50 -26.18
CA ASN A 376 -12.93 -17.65 -27.44
C ASN A 376 -13.41 -16.62 -28.48
N LYS A 377 -14.72 -16.32 -28.48
CA LYS A 377 -15.32 -15.36 -29.41
C LYS A 377 -16.57 -14.75 -28.82
N VAL A 378 -16.89 -13.51 -29.20
CA VAL A 378 -18.15 -12.82 -28.89
C VAL A 378 -18.78 -12.30 -30.18
N GLU A 379 -20.04 -12.60 -30.42
CA GLU A 379 -20.84 -12.11 -31.55
C GLU A 379 -22.16 -11.54 -31.04
N GLY A 380 -22.25 -10.23 -30.99
CA GLY A 380 -23.41 -9.56 -30.40
C GLY A 380 -23.62 -9.98 -28.95
N ARG A 381 -24.71 -10.68 -28.68
CA ARG A 381 -25.02 -11.25 -27.34
C ARG A 381 -24.58 -12.70 -27.15
N ASN A 382 -24.02 -13.33 -28.18
CA ASN A 382 -23.60 -14.73 -28.11
C ASN A 382 -22.11 -14.81 -27.71
N VAL A 383 -21.83 -15.56 -26.68
CA VAL A 383 -20.48 -15.85 -26.17
C VAL A 383 -20.13 -17.29 -26.50
N PHE A 384 -18.98 -17.49 -27.14
CA PHE A 384 -18.44 -18.78 -27.50
C PHE A 384 -17.24 -19.07 -26.60
N PRO A 385 -17.37 -19.91 -25.58
CA PRO A 385 -16.27 -20.32 -24.74
C PRO A 385 -15.32 -21.30 -25.47
N ALA A 386 -14.07 -21.39 -25.04
CA ALA A 386 -13.11 -22.38 -25.57
C ALA A 386 -13.61 -23.81 -25.35
N THR A 387 -14.20 -24.09 -24.19
CA THR A 387 -14.91 -25.33 -23.87
C THR A 387 -16.23 -24.93 -23.22
N MET A 388 -17.36 -25.50 -23.70
CA MET A 388 -18.67 -25.16 -23.17
C MET A 388 -18.82 -25.63 -21.72
N PRO A 389 -18.95 -24.70 -20.74
CA PRO A 389 -19.13 -25.04 -19.34
C PRO A 389 -20.58 -25.48 -19.07
N ARG A 390 -20.81 -26.14 -17.93
CA ARG A 390 -22.17 -26.49 -17.46
C ARG A 390 -22.86 -25.23 -16.93
N LEU A 391 -23.53 -24.50 -17.82
CA LEU A 391 -24.28 -23.29 -17.49
C LEU A 391 -25.78 -23.54 -17.50
N ARG A 392 -26.49 -22.88 -16.59
CA ARG A 392 -27.96 -22.79 -16.60
C ARG A 392 -28.40 -21.35 -16.91
N VAL A 393 -29.60 -21.22 -17.45
CA VAL A 393 -30.26 -19.92 -17.62
C VAL A 393 -30.33 -19.22 -16.25
N GLY A 394 -29.96 -17.92 -16.22
CA GLY A 394 -29.91 -17.13 -14.99
C GLY A 394 -28.60 -17.23 -14.21
N THR A 395 -27.66 -18.13 -14.58
CA THR A 395 -26.33 -18.18 -13.94
C THR A 395 -25.65 -16.82 -14.02
N VAL A 396 -25.24 -16.29 -12.86
CA VAL A 396 -24.51 -15.02 -12.77
C VAL A 396 -23.05 -15.25 -13.16
N LEU A 397 -22.58 -14.46 -14.11
CA LEU A 397 -21.21 -14.51 -14.59
C LEU A 397 -20.39 -13.33 -14.07
N HIS A 398 -19.16 -13.63 -13.71
CA HIS A 398 -18.16 -12.68 -13.29
C HIS A 398 -16.99 -12.67 -14.27
N ARG A 399 -16.29 -11.54 -14.42
CA ARG A 399 -15.06 -11.42 -15.22
C ARG A 399 -13.84 -11.51 -14.30
N SER A 400 -13.23 -12.69 -14.27
CA SER A 400 -12.00 -12.93 -13.47
C SER A 400 -10.72 -12.47 -14.15
N LEU A 401 -10.77 -12.19 -15.47
CA LEU A 401 -9.68 -11.62 -16.26
C LEU A 401 -10.26 -10.77 -17.40
N ASP A 402 -9.80 -9.53 -17.49
CA ASP A 402 -10.12 -8.60 -18.56
C ASP A 402 -8.93 -8.49 -19.52
N PHE A 403 -8.93 -9.33 -20.55
CA PHE A 403 -7.79 -9.48 -21.46
C PHE A 403 -7.41 -8.19 -22.20
N ALA A 404 -8.42 -7.41 -22.64
CA ALA A 404 -8.17 -6.15 -23.35
C ALA A 404 -7.53 -5.09 -22.43
N PHE A 405 -7.93 -5.06 -21.17
CA PHE A 405 -7.40 -4.16 -20.16
C PHE A 405 -5.96 -4.53 -19.78
N ASP A 406 -5.71 -5.81 -19.51
CA ASP A 406 -4.36 -6.30 -19.20
C ASP A 406 -3.39 -6.02 -20.36
N LYS A 407 -3.84 -6.23 -21.62
CA LYS A 407 -3.06 -5.88 -22.83
C LYS A 407 -2.78 -4.38 -22.95
N ALA A 408 -3.69 -3.52 -22.49
CA ALA A 408 -3.44 -2.09 -22.46
C ALA A 408 -2.40 -1.72 -21.39
N LEU A 409 -2.51 -2.32 -20.20
CA LEU A 409 -1.60 -2.08 -19.08
C LEU A 409 -0.19 -2.64 -19.30
N ALA A 410 -0.03 -3.66 -20.13
CA ALA A 410 1.29 -4.22 -20.48
C ALA A 410 2.20 -3.22 -21.22
N LYS A 411 1.65 -2.11 -21.71
CA LYS A 411 2.40 -1.02 -22.36
C LYS A 411 2.87 0.03 -21.34
N ALA A 412 3.68 1.00 -21.79
CA ALA A 412 3.92 2.23 -21.05
C ALA A 412 2.62 3.05 -21.01
N THR A 413 2.04 3.21 -19.83
CA THR A 413 0.72 3.81 -19.64
C THR A 413 0.74 5.08 -18.81
N ALA A 414 1.91 5.50 -18.32
CA ALA A 414 2.07 6.74 -17.58
C ALA A 414 3.38 7.44 -17.93
N LYS A 415 3.34 8.77 -17.86
CA LYS A 415 4.52 9.66 -17.82
C LYS A 415 4.32 10.60 -16.65
N ARG A 416 5.35 10.77 -15.80
CA ARG A 416 5.35 11.77 -14.72
C ARG A 416 6.29 12.89 -15.10
N THR A 417 5.85 14.15 -14.98
CA THR A 417 6.63 15.32 -15.37
C THR A 417 6.68 16.33 -14.24
N LEU A 418 7.82 17.01 -14.11
CA LEU A 418 8.07 18.09 -13.17
C LEU A 418 7.93 19.44 -13.90
N ALA A 419 7.16 20.36 -13.33
CA ALA A 419 7.06 21.72 -13.84
C ALA A 419 8.38 22.45 -13.63
N ALA A 420 8.88 23.14 -14.68
CA ALA A 420 10.13 23.86 -14.63
C ALA A 420 9.98 25.30 -15.13
N HIS A 421 10.65 26.21 -14.44
CA HIS A 421 10.75 27.62 -14.79
C HIS A 421 12.15 27.88 -15.32
N ILE A 422 12.24 28.49 -16.50
CA ILE A 422 13.50 28.77 -17.20
C ILE A 422 13.64 30.27 -17.34
N THR A 423 14.81 30.82 -17.01
CA THR A 423 15.10 32.26 -17.20
C THR A 423 16.43 32.42 -17.94
N LEU A 424 16.40 33.06 -19.10
CA LEU A 424 17.57 33.46 -19.84
C LEU A 424 17.90 34.91 -19.46
N ARG A 425 19.08 35.15 -18.88
CA ARG A 425 19.55 36.49 -18.50
C ARG A 425 20.77 36.89 -19.31
N GLU A 426 20.83 38.16 -19.73
CA GLU A 426 22.04 38.76 -20.28
C GLU A 426 23.00 39.19 -19.14
N LEU A 427 24.25 38.82 -19.24
CA LEU A 427 25.32 39.26 -18.34
C LEU A 427 26.14 40.40 -18.97
N VAL A 428 27.15 40.92 -18.28
CA VAL A 428 28.10 41.88 -18.87
C VAL A 428 28.86 41.25 -20.03
N GLU A 429 29.25 39.99 -19.85
CA GLU A 429 29.84 39.14 -20.87
C GLU A 429 29.03 37.85 -20.95
N GLY A 430 28.43 37.54 -22.13
CA GLY A 430 27.66 36.32 -22.33
C GLY A 430 26.27 36.30 -21.71
N TYR A 431 25.83 35.11 -21.34
CA TYR A 431 24.46 34.85 -20.85
C TYR A 431 24.46 33.88 -19.67
N ALA A 432 23.44 33.97 -18.82
CA ALA A 432 23.12 32.96 -17.84
C ALA A 432 21.78 32.30 -18.17
N LEU A 433 21.71 30.97 -18.04
CA LEU A 433 20.48 30.21 -18.11
C LEU A 433 20.20 29.60 -16.75
N ASP A 434 19.11 30.05 -16.14
CA ASP A 434 18.60 29.53 -14.85
C ASP A 434 17.49 28.55 -15.14
N MET A 435 17.46 27.46 -14.39
CA MET A 435 16.34 26.50 -14.40
C MET A 435 16.04 26.06 -12.98
N ALA A 436 14.78 26.20 -12.58
CA ALA A 436 14.26 25.70 -11.30
C ALA A 436 13.04 24.85 -11.55
N ASP A 437 12.85 23.80 -10.77
CA ASP A 437 11.65 22.99 -10.84
C ASP A 437 10.74 23.15 -9.60
N GLU A 438 9.57 22.53 -9.63
CA GLU A 438 8.58 22.60 -8.56
C GLU A 438 9.04 21.98 -7.22
N SER A 439 10.13 21.22 -7.20
CA SER A 439 10.75 20.71 -5.96
C SER A 439 11.56 21.75 -5.20
N GLY A 440 11.85 22.87 -5.85
CA GLY A 440 12.75 23.91 -5.39
C GLY A 440 14.22 23.66 -5.73
N CYS A 441 14.54 22.57 -6.43
CA CYS A 441 15.88 22.36 -6.97
C CYS A 441 16.13 23.34 -8.11
N HIS A 442 17.31 23.99 -8.12
CA HIS A 442 17.63 25.00 -9.13
C HIS A 442 19.09 24.96 -9.54
N VAL A 443 19.36 25.38 -10.77
CA VAL A 443 20.69 25.49 -11.33
C VAL A 443 20.83 26.78 -12.14
N THR A 444 21.99 27.39 -12.07
CA THR A 444 22.41 28.52 -12.91
C THR A 444 23.66 28.12 -13.64
N MET A 445 23.68 28.26 -14.97
CA MET A 445 24.88 28.08 -15.79
C MET A 445 25.15 29.33 -16.61
N GLN A 446 26.42 29.72 -16.66
CA GLN A 446 26.89 30.86 -17.46
C GLN A 446 27.53 30.37 -18.75
N PHE A 447 27.31 31.09 -19.83
CA PHE A 447 27.78 30.79 -21.16
C PHE A 447 28.42 32.02 -21.79
N ASP A 448 29.67 31.87 -22.15
CA ASP A 448 30.38 32.89 -22.90
C ASP A 448 29.93 32.87 -24.35
N TYR A 449 29.21 33.91 -24.76
CA TYR A 449 28.66 34.04 -26.10
C TYR A 449 28.44 35.52 -26.45
N PRO A 450 28.80 35.97 -27.68
CA PRO A 450 28.72 37.39 -28.05
C PRO A 450 27.27 37.91 -28.08
N HIS A 451 27.12 39.21 -27.77
CA HIS A 451 25.84 39.90 -27.79
C HIS A 451 25.54 40.40 -29.21
N GLU A 452 25.10 39.51 -30.10
CA GLU A 452 24.71 39.87 -31.46
C GLU A 452 23.30 40.48 -31.48
N GLU A 453 23.13 41.61 -32.19
CA GLU A 453 21.84 42.22 -32.35
C GLU A 453 21.00 41.49 -33.43
N ALA A 454 19.74 41.24 -33.12
CA ALA A 454 18.78 40.65 -34.06
C ALA A 454 18.07 41.74 -34.88
N ARG A 455 17.81 41.45 -36.15
CA ARG A 455 17.04 42.33 -37.05
C ARG A 455 15.56 42.35 -36.76
N SER A 456 15.06 41.34 -36.02
CA SER A 456 13.67 41.18 -35.64
C SER A 456 13.57 40.47 -34.32
N SER A 457 12.43 40.55 -33.64
CA SER A 457 12.25 39.89 -32.33
C SER A 457 12.49 38.40 -32.41
N GLN A 458 13.38 37.90 -31.51
CA GLN A 458 13.71 36.47 -31.38
C GLN A 458 13.05 35.84 -30.15
N ARG A 459 12.31 36.60 -29.35
CA ARG A 459 11.75 36.14 -28.08
C ARG A 459 10.92 34.88 -28.23
N GLU A 460 10.02 34.81 -29.22
CA GLU A 460 9.21 33.62 -29.48
C GLU A 460 10.07 32.41 -29.91
N ALA A 461 11.10 32.64 -30.73
CA ALA A 461 11.99 31.59 -31.19
C ALA A 461 12.84 31.01 -30.03
N ILE A 462 13.35 31.87 -29.17
CA ILE A 462 14.11 31.52 -27.96
C ILE A 462 13.18 30.74 -27.00
N THR A 463 11.98 31.28 -26.70
CA THR A 463 10.99 30.63 -25.84
C THR A 463 10.68 29.23 -26.34
N ARG A 464 10.32 29.10 -27.62
CA ARG A 464 10.02 27.81 -28.25
C ARG A 464 11.21 26.84 -28.18
N GLN A 465 12.44 27.32 -28.31
CA GLN A 465 13.62 26.45 -28.27
C GLN A 465 13.98 26.01 -26.85
N LEU A 466 13.85 26.88 -25.88
CA LEU A 466 14.10 26.57 -24.46
C LEU A 466 12.99 25.69 -23.87
N SER A 467 11.73 25.81 -24.33
CA SER A 467 10.61 24.97 -23.88
C SER A 467 10.68 23.53 -24.36
N LYS A 468 11.54 23.18 -25.32
CA LYS A 468 11.66 21.81 -25.85
C LYS A 468 12.50 20.92 -24.92
N LEU A 469 11.94 20.53 -23.78
CA LEU A 469 12.66 19.72 -22.78
C LEU A 469 12.77 18.22 -23.11
N GLY A 470 12.15 17.78 -24.21
CA GLY A 470 12.35 16.47 -24.86
C GLY A 470 12.09 15.26 -23.95
N ASP A 471 13.07 14.35 -23.90
CA ASP A 471 13.01 13.11 -23.12
C ASP A 471 13.39 13.28 -21.65
N THR A 472 13.47 14.53 -21.16
CA THR A 472 13.68 14.79 -19.74
C THR A 472 12.39 14.65 -18.95
N PRO A 473 12.44 14.51 -17.63
CA PRO A 473 11.24 14.52 -16.78
C PRO A 473 10.61 15.91 -16.65
N PHE A 474 11.24 16.96 -17.18
CA PHE A 474 10.78 18.33 -17.02
C PHE A 474 9.82 18.77 -18.14
N VAL A 475 8.88 19.67 -17.77
CA VAL A 475 8.01 20.39 -18.69
C VAL A 475 8.13 21.89 -18.37
N ALA A 476 8.42 22.70 -19.39
CA ALA A 476 8.51 24.15 -19.20
C ALA A 476 7.12 24.73 -18.89
N GLU A 477 6.94 25.21 -17.68
CA GLU A 477 5.76 25.94 -17.25
C GLU A 477 5.88 27.42 -17.61
N SER A 478 7.08 27.98 -17.47
CA SER A 478 7.37 29.34 -17.90
C SER A 478 8.79 29.46 -18.47
N VAL A 479 8.94 30.33 -19.47
CA VAL A 479 10.23 30.76 -20.00
C VAL A 479 10.27 32.29 -19.97
N ASN A 480 11.15 32.83 -19.15
CA ASN A 480 11.39 34.27 -19.02
C ASN A 480 12.66 34.65 -19.77
N ILE A 481 12.61 35.75 -20.54
CA ILE A 481 13.76 36.26 -21.29
C ILE A 481 14.08 37.67 -20.76
N ASP A 482 15.13 37.76 -19.93
CA ASP A 482 15.63 38.99 -19.35
C ASP A 482 16.93 39.40 -20.08
N VAL A 483 16.75 39.88 -21.32
CA VAL A 483 17.84 40.37 -22.17
C VAL A 483 17.53 41.79 -22.64
N LYS A 484 18.59 42.61 -22.75
CA LYS A 484 18.49 44.01 -23.19
C LYS A 484 18.38 44.08 -24.71
N GLY A 485 17.25 44.63 -25.19
CA GLY A 485 16.99 44.73 -26.64
C GLY A 485 16.69 43.38 -27.31
N GLU A 486 16.93 43.32 -28.61
CA GLU A 486 16.71 42.09 -29.40
C GLU A 486 18.07 41.43 -29.65
N ARG A 487 18.24 40.21 -29.17
CA ARG A 487 19.46 39.42 -29.31
C ARG A 487 19.25 38.22 -30.22
N PHE A 488 20.27 37.97 -31.07
CA PHE A 488 20.29 36.77 -31.90
C PHE A 488 21.14 35.70 -31.24
N ILE A 489 20.52 34.56 -30.93
CA ILE A 489 21.18 33.36 -30.42
C ILE A 489 20.74 32.18 -31.31
N PRO A 490 21.67 31.49 -31.98
CA PRO A 490 21.34 30.34 -32.84
C PRO A 490 20.61 29.24 -32.07
N ALA A 491 19.64 28.59 -32.72
CA ALA A 491 18.86 27.51 -32.10
C ALA A 491 19.73 26.31 -31.64
N SER A 492 20.86 26.07 -32.31
CA SER A 492 21.84 25.04 -31.89
C SER A 492 22.47 25.37 -30.56
N VAL A 493 22.84 26.62 -30.34
CA VAL A 493 23.46 27.13 -29.09
C VAL A 493 22.46 27.03 -27.93
N LEU A 494 21.21 27.50 -28.13
CA LEU A 494 20.14 27.36 -27.13
C LEU A 494 19.86 25.92 -26.80
N THR A 495 19.93 25.02 -27.78
CA THR A 495 19.74 23.57 -27.57
C THR A 495 20.85 22.99 -26.70
N GLU A 496 22.11 23.38 -26.94
CA GLU A 496 23.25 22.93 -26.14
C GLU A 496 23.13 23.44 -24.70
N TRP A 497 22.86 24.73 -24.51
CA TRP A 497 22.72 25.32 -23.18
C TRP A 497 21.60 24.64 -22.38
N ARG A 498 20.43 24.51 -22.99
CA ARG A 498 19.27 23.82 -22.40
C ARG A 498 19.65 22.39 -21.97
N ARG A 499 20.32 21.61 -22.84
CA ARG A 499 20.74 20.24 -22.52
C ARG A 499 21.67 20.22 -21.30
N LYS A 500 22.70 21.08 -21.28
CA LYS A 500 23.66 21.18 -20.16
C LYS A 500 22.97 21.54 -18.84
N VAL A 501 22.04 22.50 -18.88
CA VAL A 501 21.27 22.91 -17.69
C VAL A 501 20.36 21.80 -17.19
N CYS A 502 19.66 21.09 -18.09
CA CYS A 502 18.83 19.93 -17.70
C CYS A 502 19.67 18.79 -17.10
N GLU A 503 20.81 18.45 -17.71
CA GLU A 503 21.74 17.43 -17.20
C GLU A 503 22.24 17.79 -15.80
N ARG A 504 22.59 19.07 -15.60
CA ARG A 504 23.04 19.57 -14.30
C ARG A 504 21.94 19.53 -13.25
N LEU A 505 20.72 19.99 -13.58
CA LEU A 505 19.59 19.97 -12.66
C LEU A 505 19.23 18.52 -12.23
N LEU A 506 19.26 17.56 -13.17
CA LEU A 506 19.08 16.15 -12.86
C LEU A 506 20.15 15.61 -11.89
N ALA A 507 21.40 16.00 -12.08
CA ALA A 507 22.48 15.61 -11.17
C ALA A 507 22.31 16.23 -9.77
N ASP A 508 21.88 17.50 -9.71
CA ASP A 508 21.71 18.22 -8.45
C ASP A 508 20.51 17.72 -7.63
N HIS A 509 19.51 17.06 -8.24
CA HIS A 509 18.40 16.43 -7.50
C HIS A 509 18.86 15.44 -6.43
N GLN A 510 19.96 14.72 -6.66
CA GLN A 510 20.53 13.79 -5.66
C GLN A 510 21.04 14.51 -4.41
N THR A 511 21.50 15.75 -4.55
CA THR A 511 22.02 16.58 -3.45
C THR A 511 20.94 17.44 -2.80
N CYS A 512 19.89 17.80 -3.52
CA CYS A 512 18.75 18.57 -3.03
C CYS A 512 17.78 17.71 -2.19
N TYR A 513 17.83 16.38 -2.31
CA TYR A 513 16.89 15.49 -1.64
C TYR A 513 17.27 15.24 -0.18
N GLU A 514 16.35 15.52 0.74
CA GLU A 514 16.54 15.29 2.17
C GLU A 514 15.73 14.08 2.66
N ARG A 515 16.41 13.17 3.37
CA ARG A 515 15.79 12.01 4.00
C ARG A 515 15.39 12.28 5.44
N ASP A 516 14.29 11.68 5.89
CA ASP A 516 13.93 11.69 7.31
C ASP A 516 14.98 10.93 8.13
N ARG A 517 15.24 11.42 9.34
CA ARG A 517 16.21 10.82 10.26
C ARG A 517 15.50 10.03 11.35
N ALA A 518 16.22 9.10 11.97
CA ALA A 518 15.78 8.35 13.14
C ALA A 518 15.23 9.27 14.24
N GLY A 519 14.19 8.82 14.91
CA GLY A 519 13.65 9.51 16.07
C GLY A 519 14.49 9.26 17.31
N GLN A 520 14.35 10.11 18.32
CA GLN A 520 15.01 9.94 19.61
C GLN A 520 14.18 9.05 20.53
N ILE A 521 14.86 8.15 21.26
CA ILE A 521 14.22 7.29 22.27
C ILE A 521 14.01 8.12 23.55
N LYS A 522 12.79 8.13 24.06
CA LYS A 522 12.38 8.82 25.30
C LYS A 522 12.23 7.80 26.42
N HIS A 523 13.33 7.40 27.05
CA HIS A 523 13.40 6.31 28.02
C HIS A 523 12.41 6.45 29.19
N GLU A 524 12.29 7.63 29.79
CA GLU A 524 11.36 7.87 30.90
C GLU A 524 9.89 7.70 30.51
N ALA A 525 9.53 8.05 29.28
CA ALA A 525 8.17 7.86 28.77
C ALA A 525 7.87 6.37 28.56
N LEU A 526 8.83 5.61 28.02
CA LEU A 526 8.69 4.18 27.78
C LEU A 526 8.48 3.40 29.08
N GLN A 527 9.22 3.70 30.16
CA GLN A 527 9.03 3.06 31.47
C GLN A 527 7.61 3.20 32.04
N LYS A 528 6.90 4.28 31.68
CA LYS A 528 5.52 4.52 32.09
C LYS A 528 4.48 3.84 31.21
N LEU A 529 4.84 3.57 29.95
CA LEU A 529 3.91 3.10 28.91
C LEU A 529 3.95 1.57 28.72
N PHE A 530 5.07 0.92 29.02
CA PHE A 530 5.17 -0.53 28.88
C PHE A 530 4.43 -1.29 29.99
N PRO A 531 3.80 -2.44 29.65
CA PRO A 531 3.27 -3.35 30.65
C PRO A 531 4.41 -3.99 31.44
N LYS A 532 4.14 -4.50 32.64
CA LYS A 532 5.15 -5.18 33.45
C LYS A 532 5.48 -6.60 33.00
N GLU A 533 4.56 -7.22 32.26
CA GLU A 533 4.66 -8.59 31.76
C GLU A 533 4.30 -8.63 30.26
N LEU A 534 5.01 -9.43 29.52
CA LEU A 534 4.76 -9.68 28.10
C LEU A 534 4.49 -11.17 27.86
N ALA A 535 3.33 -11.47 27.26
CA ALA A 535 3.01 -12.81 26.80
C ALA A 535 3.69 -13.11 25.44
N PHE A 536 3.64 -14.37 25.01
CA PHE A 536 4.26 -14.84 23.75
C PHE A 536 3.86 -14.02 22.51
N ASN A 537 2.69 -13.37 22.53
CA ASN A 537 2.19 -12.54 21.43
C ASN A 537 2.88 -11.17 21.32
N ALA A 538 3.81 -10.85 22.21
CA ALA A 538 4.75 -9.75 22.03
C ALA A 538 5.84 -10.06 21.01
N ASN A 539 5.95 -11.34 20.59
CA ASN A 539 6.87 -11.80 19.55
C ASN A 539 8.35 -11.51 19.84
N VAL A 540 8.77 -11.61 21.11
CA VAL A 540 10.16 -11.40 21.53
C VAL A 540 10.97 -12.67 21.22
N ALA A 541 11.89 -12.58 20.24
CA ALA A 541 12.57 -13.73 19.66
C ALA A 541 14.10 -13.69 19.78
N ASN A 542 14.68 -12.61 20.35
CA ASN A 542 16.13 -12.43 20.48
C ASN A 542 16.49 -11.65 21.76
N HIS A 543 17.76 -11.71 22.15
CA HIS A 543 18.24 -11.08 23.38
C HIS A 543 18.23 -9.55 23.32
N LEU A 544 18.40 -8.89 22.15
CA LEU A 544 18.37 -7.43 22.04
C LEU A 544 16.95 -6.89 22.24
N ALA A 545 15.92 -7.52 21.66
CA ALA A 545 14.54 -7.15 21.91
C ALA A 545 14.16 -7.37 23.38
N GLN A 546 14.61 -8.49 23.99
CA GLN A 546 14.42 -8.76 25.42
C GLN A 546 15.08 -7.68 26.29
N ALA A 547 16.34 -7.31 25.99
CA ALA A 547 17.06 -6.27 26.70
C ALA A 547 16.37 -4.92 26.62
N PHE A 548 15.87 -4.55 25.42
CA PHE A 548 15.13 -3.30 25.23
C PHE A 548 13.89 -3.22 26.16
N TYR A 549 13.09 -4.27 26.24
CA TYR A 549 11.93 -4.29 27.13
C TYR A 549 12.32 -4.27 28.61
N ALA A 550 13.33 -5.06 28.99
CA ALA A 550 13.81 -5.15 30.39
C ALA A 550 14.34 -3.79 30.89
N GLU A 551 15.13 -3.07 30.10
CA GLU A 551 15.64 -1.71 30.42
C GLU A 551 14.50 -0.69 30.67
N HIS A 552 13.32 -0.94 30.11
CA HIS A 552 12.17 -0.07 30.28
C HIS A 552 11.12 -0.60 31.28
N GLY A 553 11.54 -1.55 32.16
CA GLY A 553 10.77 -1.96 33.33
C GLY A 553 9.82 -3.13 33.11
N VAL A 554 9.98 -3.88 32.04
CA VAL A 554 9.27 -5.15 31.83
C VAL A 554 10.00 -6.24 32.56
N GLY A 555 9.34 -6.85 33.57
CA GLY A 555 9.96 -7.88 34.44
C GLY A 555 9.90 -9.28 33.86
N GLU A 556 8.73 -9.67 33.33
CA GLU A 556 8.52 -11.00 32.75
C GLU A 556 8.26 -10.93 31.26
N ILE A 557 9.06 -11.68 30.47
CA ILE A 557 8.98 -11.69 29.00
C ILE A 557 8.89 -13.14 28.54
N ALA A 558 7.69 -13.56 28.11
CA ALA A 558 7.53 -14.86 27.48
C ALA A 558 8.17 -14.87 26.08
N PRO A 559 8.89 -15.93 25.70
CA PRO A 559 9.49 -16.05 24.39
C PRO A 559 8.42 -16.13 23.31
N ALA A 560 8.77 -15.68 22.08
CA ALA A 560 7.91 -15.80 20.91
C ALA A 560 7.43 -17.24 20.69
N PHE A 561 6.23 -17.42 20.13
CA PHE A 561 5.63 -18.73 19.81
C PHE A 561 6.58 -19.59 18.96
N GLU A 562 7.32 -18.99 18.07
CA GLU A 562 8.28 -19.60 17.17
C GLU A 562 9.52 -20.19 17.88
N LEU A 563 9.88 -19.64 19.04
CA LEU A 563 10.97 -20.16 19.88
C LEU A 563 10.49 -21.25 20.83
N LYS A 564 9.34 -21.02 21.46
CA LYS A 564 8.77 -21.94 22.43
C LYS A 564 7.25 -21.94 22.32
N GLU A 565 6.72 -23.02 21.76
CA GLU A 565 5.27 -23.20 21.67
C GLU A 565 4.64 -23.22 23.07
N PRO A 566 3.68 -22.31 23.37
CA PRO A 566 3.01 -22.30 24.67
C PRO A 566 2.23 -23.60 24.91
N GLN A 567 2.18 -24.08 26.14
CA GLN A 567 1.43 -25.28 26.53
C GLN A 567 -0.06 -25.00 26.69
N GLY A 568 -0.89 -26.04 26.50
CA GLY A 568 -2.36 -25.98 26.65
C GLY A 568 -3.10 -25.32 25.50
N GLU A 569 -4.36 -25.03 25.73
CA GLU A 569 -5.22 -24.35 24.74
C GLU A 569 -4.88 -22.87 24.64
N VAL A 570 -4.20 -22.48 23.57
CA VAL A 570 -3.85 -21.06 23.31
C VAL A 570 -4.35 -20.63 21.93
N PRO A 571 -4.65 -19.34 21.75
CA PRO A 571 -5.08 -18.83 20.45
C PRO A 571 -3.92 -18.86 19.46
N VAL A 572 -4.09 -19.61 18.38
CA VAL A 572 -3.20 -19.56 17.20
C VAL A 572 -3.64 -18.50 16.20
N MET A 573 -4.84 -17.95 16.38
CA MET A 573 -5.35 -16.83 15.59
C MET A 573 -6.40 -16.06 16.38
N THR A 574 -6.33 -14.72 16.35
CA THR A 574 -7.35 -13.83 16.92
C THR A 574 -7.92 -12.95 15.81
N CYS A 575 -9.25 -12.93 15.66
CA CYS A 575 -9.95 -12.30 14.56
C CYS A 575 -11.08 -11.37 15.04
N LYS A 576 -11.22 -10.22 14.42
CA LYS A 576 -12.45 -9.40 14.53
C LYS A 576 -13.59 -10.00 13.67
N HIS A 577 -13.25 -10.74 12.61
CA HIS A 577 -14.22 -11.58 11.90
C HIS A 577 -14.79 -12.65 12.84
N CYS A 578 -16.13 -12.79 12.85
CA CYS A 578 -16.83 -13.77 13.69
C CYS A 578 -17.71 -14.67 12.81
N ILE A 579 -17.40 -15.96 12.76
CA ILE A 579 -18.16 -16.95 11.95
C ILE A 579 -19.62 -16.99 12.38
N ARG A 580 -19.92 -16.93 13.70
CA ARG A 580 -21.31 -16.89 14.20
C ARG A 580 -22.10 -15.70 13.63
N HIS A 581 -21.47 -14.53 13.58
CA HIS A 581 -22.10 -13.34 13.00
C HIS A 581 -22.30 -13.50 11.49
N ALA A 582 -21.31 -14.02 10.79
CA ALA A 582 -21.35 -14.23 9.35
C ALA A 582 -22.43 -15.23 8.90
N LEU A 583 -22.71 -16.24 9.73
CA LEU A 583 -23.74 -17.26 9.47
C LEU A 583 -25.11 -16.93 10.06
N GLY A 584 -25.27 -15.75 10.70
CA GLY A 584 -26.54 -15.36 11.30
C GLY A 584 -26.88 -16.05 12.63
N ILE A 585 -25.95 -16.79 13.24
CA ILE A 585 -26.12 -17.53 14.51
C ILE A 585 -25.41 -16.84 15.69
N CYS A 586 -25.37 -15.51 15.70
CA CYS A 586 -24.74 -14.73 16.76
C CYS A 586 -25.47 -14.90 18.10
N LEU A 587 -24.73 -15.26 19.16
CA LEU A 587 -25.29 -15.46 20.52
C LEU A 587 -26.01 -14.25 21.09
N LYS A 588 -25.67 -13.02 20.66
CA LYS A 588 -26.39 -11.80 21.05
C LYS A 588 -27.76 -11.65 20.38
N LYS A 589 -28.02 -12.41 19.30
CA LYS A 589 -29.22 -12.26 18.45
C LYS A 589 -30.09 -13.52 18.38
N VAL A 590 -29.51 -14.70 18.60
CA VAL A 590 -30.16 -16.01 18.40
C VAL A 590 -30.06 -16.84 19.68
N LYS A 591 -31.21 -17.18 20.29
CA LYS A 591 -31.24 -17.93 21.57
C LYS A 591 -30.80 -19.39 21.46
N ASN A 592 -31.10 -20.06 20.33
CA ASN A 592 -30.80 -21.47 20.10
C ASN A 592 -29.55 -21.69 19.23
N SER A 593 -28.52 -20.89 19.41
CA SER A 593 -27.24 -21.09 18.73
C SER A 593 -26.45 -22.23 19.41
N PRO A 594 -25.70 -23.06 18.66
CA PRO A 594 -24.84 -24.11 19.24
C PRO A 594 -23.93 -23.55 20.33
N ARG A 595 -23.68 -24.32 21.40
CA ARG A 595 -22.91 -23.84 22.55
C ARG A 595 -21.45 -23.67 22.20
N SER A 596 -20.83 -24.67 21.57
CA SER A 596 -19.45 -24.61 21.09
C SER A 596 -19.39 -24.87 19.58
N LEU A 597 -18.34 -24.40 18.95
CA LEU A 597 -18.04 -24.60 17.54
C LEU A 597 -16.57 -24.91 17.35
N ALA A 598 -16.25 -25.71 16.34
CA ALA A 598 -14.87 -25.93 15.92
C ALA A 598 -14.76 -25.97 14.39
N LEU A 599 -13.60 -25.58 13.88
CA LEU A 599 -13.22 -25.76 12.48
C LEU A 599 -12.53 -27.13 12.34
N ARG A 600 -12.91 -27.90 11.31
CA ARG A 600 -12.28 -29.18 10.98
C ARG A 600 -11.71 -29.14 9.58
N LEU A 601 -10.41 -29.47 9.45
CA LEU A 601 -9.76 -29.65 8.15
C LEU A 601 -10.11 -31.01 7.53
N PRO A 602 -9.92 -31.18 6.20
CA PRO A 602 -10.14 -32.46 5.52
C PRO A 602 -9.30 -33.62 6.06
N ASP A 603 -8.14 -33.33 6.68
CA ASP A 603 -7.25 -34.30 7.30
C ASP A 603 -7.66 -34.69 8.74
N GLY A 604 -8.80 -34.16 9.23
CA GLY A 604 -9.36 -34.46 10.54
C GLY A 604 -8.89 -33.56 11.67
N ARG A 605 -7.86 -32.72 11.49
CA ARG A 605 -7.44 -31.77 12.52
C ARG A 605 -8.56 -30.79 12.85
N THR A 606 -8.79 -30.58 14.16
CA THR A 606 -9.86 -29.72 14.66
C THR A 606 -9.30 -28.56 15.48
N PHE A 607 -9.94 -27.39 15.34
CA PHE A 607 -9.57 -26.14 15.99
C PHE A 607 -10.80 -25.57 16.71
N PRO A 608 -10.87 -25.66 18.05
CA PRO A 608 -11.95 -25.05 18.81
C PRO A 608 -12.03 -23.54 18.56
N LEU A 609 -13.26 -23.01 18.56
CA LEU A 609 -13.51 -21.57 18.42
C LEU A 609 -13.97 -21.00 19.77
N GLN A 610 -13.23 -20.02 20.28
CA GLN A 610 -13.61 -19.23 21.43
C GLN A 610 -14.16 -17.88 20.98
N PHE A 611 -15.29 -17.46 21.53
CA PHE A 611 -15.97 -16.22 21.17
C PHE A 611 -15.98 -15.25 22.36
N ASP A 612 -15.24 -14.15 22.23
CA ASP A 612 -15.37 -13.00 23.12
C ASP A 612 -16.49 -12.10 22.59
N CYS A 613 -17.72 -12.37 23.04
CA CYS A 613 -18.88 -11.61 22.62
C CYS A 613 -18.89 -10.17 23.16
N ARG A 614 -18.13 -9.85 24.24
CA ARG A 614 -18.00 -8.47 24.75
C ARG A 614 -17.26 -7.58 23.74
N ASN A 615 -16.10 -8.04 23.30
CA ASN A 615 -15.25 -7.33 22.35
C ASN A 615 -15.55 -7.67 20.87
N CYS A 616 -16.51 -8.59 20.62
CA CYS A 616 -16.83 -9.10 19.29
C CYS A 616 -15.60 -9.69 18.57
N GLU A 617 -14.83 -10.49 19.27
CA GLU A 617 -13.65 -11.20 18.76
C GLU A 617 -13.89 -12.72 18.73
N MET A 618 -13.22 -13.38 17.81
CA MET A 618 -13.19 -14.84 17.70
C MET A 618 -11.73 -15.30 17.72
N LYS A 619 -11.45 -16.31 18.55
CA LYS A 619 -10.14 -16.95 18.61
C LYS A 619 -10.24 -18.37 18.05
N VAL A 620 -9.25 -18.75 17.25
CA VAL A 620 -9.02 -20.11 16.81
C VAL A 620 -7.96 -20.69 17.71
N LEU A 621 -8.30 -21.76 18.43
CA LEU A 621 -7.42 -22.35 19.43
C LEU A 621 -6.68 -23.56 18.84
N LYS A 622 -5.44 -23.81 19.31
CA LYS A 622 -4.83 -25.14 19.23
C LYS A 622 -5.37 -26.02 20.37
N LYS A 623 -5.37 -27.32 20.17
CA LYS A 623 -5.58 -28.29 21.25
C LYS A 623 -4.27 -28.70 21.87
#